data_bb4ee746af7ee095f5629e2c2176c6e0
#
_entry.id   bb4ee746af7ee095f5629e2c2176c6e0
#
_cell.length_a   1.000
_cell.length_b   1.000
_cell.length_c   1.000
_cell.angle_alpha   90.00
_cell.angle_beta   90.00
_cell.angle_gamma   90.00
#
_symmetry.space_group_name_H-M   'P 1'
#
loop_
_entity.id
_entity.type
_entity.pdbx_description
1 polymer ?
#
loop_
_entity_poly.entity_id
_entity_poly.type
_entity_poly.pdbx_seq_one_letter_code
_entity_poly.pdbx_strand_id
1 'polypeptide(L)'
;MSSYENYTETSKNYDKTREPVGMEIVVGCMARAPVPLDQATVLDAGCGTGSYSQALLRHVGRIEAVDLNEGMLEVAGRKLAEAEEEGRISFHSARIDELPFEDGAFDGVMINQVLHHLPDNASEGFPAHRRVFEEFARVLKPGGTLTVNTCSQQQLQHGYWYYALIPQAAETLRNRFAPVENLTQILQGSGFAYNGRFAPTDATIQSGSYLDPHGPLKKEWRDGDSTWSLVEEDELESAISKARELDKEGGLADYMDHHDARRRDIGQVTILFATRE
;
A
#
# COMPACT_ATOMS: atom_id res chain seq x y z
N MET A 1 6.01 -12.39 6.41
CA MET A 1 6.84 -11.24 6.81
C MET A 1 7.74 -10.87 5.64
N SER A 2 7.91 -9.59 5.40
CA SER A 2 8.90 -9.12 4.45
C SER A 2 10.29 -9.61 4.87
N SER A 3 11.07 -10.13 3.93
CA SER A 3 12.43 -10.62 4.20
C SER A 3 13.47 -9.48 4.22
N TYR A 4 13.07 -8.24 3.93
CA TYR A 4 13.97 -7.10 3.72
C TYR A 4 13.66 -5.88 4.59
N GLU A 5 12.55 -5.84 5.32
CA GLU A 5 12.18 -4.74 6.20
C GLU A 5 12.16 -5.15 7.66
N ASN A 6 12.80 -4.34 8.51
CA ASN A 6 12.67 -4.45 9.96
C ASN A 6 11.48 -3.59 10.43
N TYR A 7 10.26 -4.10 10.29
CA TYR A 7 9.04 -3.41 10.66
C TYR A 7 8.97 -3.00 12.14
N THR A 8 9.73 -3.63 13.02
CA THR A 8 9.77 -3.27 14.44
C THR A 8 10.38 -1.88 14.66
N GLU A 9 11.36 -1.48 13.86
CA GLU A 9 11.93 -0.13 13.90
C GLU A 9 11.16 0.84 12.99
N THR A 10 10.76 0.39 11.81
CA THR A 10 10.03 1.20 10.82
C THR A 10 8.66 1.64 11.35
N SER A 11 7.96 0.79 12.13
CA SER A 11 6.64 1.11 12.70
C SER A 11 6.63 2.39 13.55
N LYS A 12 7.74 2.73 14.20
CA LYS A 12 7.85 3.92 15.07
C LYS A 12 7.77 5.25 14.30
N ASN A 13 8.15 5.26 13.04
CA ASN A 13 8.18 6.47 12.19
C ASN A 13 7.23 6.39 11.00
N TYR A 14 6.65 5.22 10.72
CA TYR A 14 5.84 4.96 9.53
C TYR A 14 4.67 5.95 9.37
N ASP A 15 3.93 6.20 10.45
CA ASP A 15 2.78 7.10 10.44
C ASP A 15 3.11 8.59 10.26
N LYS A 16 4.38 8.98 10.49
CA LYS A 16 4.80 10.38 10.34
C LYS A 16 5.00 10.77 8.88
N THR A 17 5.17 9.79 8.01
CA THR A 17 5.57 9.98 6.63
C THR A 17 4.61 9.34 5.63
N ARG A 18 3.55 8.66 6.07
CA ARG A 18 2.61 7.95 5.20
C ARG A 18 1.18 8.44 5.41
N GLU A 19 0.49 8.70 4.30
CA GLU A 19 -0.93 9.00 4.29
C GLU A 19 -1.71 7.91 3.54
N PRO A 20 -2.97 7.63 3.92
CA PRO A 20 -3.83 6.68 3.24
C PRO A 20 -4.33 7.26 1.91
N VAL A 21 -3.47 7.26 0.89
CA VAL A 21 -3.76 7.82 -0.43
C VAL A 21 -4.90 7.09 -1.12
N GLY A 22 -5.85 7.84 -1.66
CA GLY A 22 -6.98 7.32 -2.44
C GLY A 22 -8.12 6.77 -1.59
N MET A 23 -8.24 7.18 -0.32
CA MET A 23 -9.34 6.73 0.55
C MET A 23 -10.72 7.06 0.00
N GLU A 24 -10.90 8.22 -0.62
CA GLU A 24 -12.14 8.61 -1.28
C GLU A 24 -12.54 7.63 -2.41
N ILE A 25 -11.56 7.08 -3.12
CA ILE A 25 -11.77 6.03 -4.13
C ILE A 25 -12.16 4.72 -3.44
N VAL A 26 -11.44 4.33 -2.38
CA VAL A 26 -11.75 3.12 -1.59
C VAL A 26 -13.18 3.19 -1.03
N VAL A 27 -13.55 4.31 -0.41
CA VAL A 27 -14.92 4.54 0.11
C VAL A 27 -15.96 4.45 -1.01
N GLY A 28 -15.71 5.09 -2.16
CA GLY A 28 -16.60 5.05 -3.32
C GLY A 28 -16.77 3.63 -3.89
N CYS A 29 -15.71 2.83 -3.90
CA CYS A 29 -15.77 1.41 -4.30
C CYS A 29 -16.53 0.56 -3.27
N MET A 30 -16.26 0.75 -1.97
CA MET A 30 -16.95 0.03 -0.90
C MET A 30 -18.45 0.33 -0.86
N ALA A 31 -18.87 1.54 -1.24
CA ALA A 31 -20.29 1.92 -1.35
C ALA A 31 -21.06 1.14 -2.44
N ARG A 32 -20.39 0.30 -3.24
CA ARG A 32 -21.00 -0.59 -4.22
C ARG A 32 -21.42 -1.94 -3.61
N ALA A 33 -21.00 -2.24 -2.37
CA ALA A 33 -21.45 -3.43 -1.66
C ALA A 33 -22.99 -3.47 -1.52
N PRO A 34 -23.58 -4.67 -1.39
CA PRO A 34 -25.05 -4.82 -1.31
C PRO A 34 -25.70 -4.22 -0.06
N VAL A 35 -24.92 -3.78 0.91
CA VAL A 35 -25.41 -3.19 2.17
C VAL A 35 -25.04 -1.70 2.25
N PRO A 36 -25.80 -0.87 3.02
CA PRO A 36 -25.39 0.50 3.31
C PRO A 36 -23.99 0.54 3.93
N LEU A 37 -23.19 1.53 3.52
CA LEU A 37 -21.78 1.58 3.89
C LEU A 37 -21.57 1.66 5.42
N ASP A 38 -22.41 2.40 6.12
CA ASP A 38 -22.42 2.53 7.59
C ASP A 38 -22.85 1.24 8.34
N GLN A 39 -23.28 0.22 7.63
CA GLN A 39 -23.60 -1.10 8.15
C GLN A 39 -22.61 -2.17 7.68
N ALA A 40 -21.73 -1.82 6.75
CA ALA A 40 -20.78 -2.75 6.16
C ALA A 40 -19.73 -3.21 7.17
N THR A 41 -19.42 -4.51 7.14
CA THR A 41 -18.24 -5.09 7.79
C THR A 41 -17.14 -5.27 6.76
N VAL A 42 -16.00 -4.61 6.98
CA VAL A 42 -14.88 -4.59 6.04
C VAL A 42 -13.65 -5.25 6.65
N LEU A 43 -12.95 -6.05 5.85
CA LEU A 43 -11.62 -6.57 6.18
C LEU A 43 -10.55 -5.60 5.67
N ASP A 44 -9.62 -5.20 6.54
CA ASP A 44 -8.36 -4.55 6.17
C ASP A 44 -7.23 -5.60 6.21
N ALA A 45 -6.86 -6.11 5.05
CA ALA A 45 -5.91 -7.21 4.92
C ALA A 45 -4.47 -6.68 4.78
N GLY A 46 -3.65 -6.87 5.82
CA GLY A 46 -2.33 -6.26 5.96
C GLY A 46 -2.46 -4.81 6.41
N CYS A 47 -3.14 -4.60 7.53
CA CYS A 47 -3.51 -3.27 8.02
C CYS A 47 -2.31 -2.41 8.48
N GLY A 48 -1.14 -3.03 8.73
CA GLY A 48 0.02 -2.34 9.26
C GLY A 48 -0.29 -1.58 10.54
N THR A 49 0.04 -0.30 10.57
CA THR A 49 -0.25 0.61 11.71
C THR A 49 -1.70 1.13 11.73
N GLY A 50 -2.60 0.63 10.87
CA GLY A 50 -4.02 0.96 10.87
C GLY A 50 -4.40 2.31 10.25
N SER A 51 -3.55 2.93 9.43
CA SER A 51 -3.83 4.25 8.86
C SER A 51 -5.02 4.23 7.90
N TYR A 52 -5.13 3.21 7.05
CA TYR A 52 -6.29 3.01 6.17
C TYR A 52 -7.54 2.64 6.97
N SER A 53 -7.43 1.76 7.97
CA SER A 53 -8.51 1.45 8.90
C SER A 53 -9.06 2.71 9.57
N GLN A 54 -8.18 3.57 10.13
CA GLN A 54 -8.57 4.82 10.77
C GLN A 54 -9.37 5.75 9.85
N ALA A 55 -8.93 5.87 8.61
CA ALA A 55 -9.60 6.70 7.62
C ALA A 55 -10.97 6.12 7.21
N LEU A 56 -11.05 4.78 7.03
CA LEU A 56 -12.27 4.11 6.59
C LEU A 56 -13.34 4.01 7.71
N LEU A 57 -12.95 3.89 8.99
CA LEU A 57 -13.88 3.77 10.14
C LEU A 57 -14.94 4.88 10.22
N ARG A 58 -14.68 6.05 9.63
CA ARG A 58 -15.64 7.15 9.57
C ARG A 58 -16.84 6.87 8.68
N HIS A 59 -16.76 5.85 7.84
CA HIS A 59 -17.70 5.56 6.76
C HIS A 59 -18.38 4.20 6.90
N VAL A 60 -17.74 3.23 7.57
CA VAL A 60 -18.23 1.84 7.66
C VAL A 60 -18.70 1.49 9.06
N GLY A 61 -19.50 0.43 9.17
CA GLY A 61 -20.01 -0.05 10.44
C GLY A 61 -18.92 -0.66 11.31
N ARG A 62 -18.09 -1.54 10.75
CA ARG A 62 -17.06 -2.29 11.46
C ARG A 62 -15.89 -2.65 10.56
N ILE A 63 -14.70 -2.76 11.16
CA ILE A 63 -13.49 -3.26 10.50
C ILE A 63 -12.92 -4.45 11.29
N GLU A 64 -12.58 -5.52 10.59
CA GLU A 64 -11.66 -6.55 11.08
C GLU A 64 -10.31 -6.31 10.40
N ALA A 65 -9.28 -5.99 11.20
CA ALA A 65 -7.95 -5.62 10.72
C ALA A 65 -6.97 -6.76 10.95
N VAL A 66 -6.28 -7.19 9.91
CA VAL A 66 -5.36 -8.34 9.96
C VAL A 66 -3.97 -7.89 9.57
N ASP A 67 -2.97 -8.26 10.36
CA ASP A 67 -1.55 -8.18 9.97
C ASP A 67 -0.77 -9.35 10.58
N LEU A 68 0.33 -9.73 9.93
CA LEU A 68 1.21 -10.77 10.44
C LEU A 68 2.23 -10.23 11.46
N ASN A 69 2.47 -8.91 11.46
CA ASN A 69 3.44 -8.26 12.33
C ASN A 69 2.78 -7.72 13.59
N GLU A 70 3.05 -8.37 14.73
CA GLU A 70 2.50 -7.98 16.04
C GLU A 70 2.89 -6.56 16.45
N GLY A 71 4.10 -6.09 16.10
CA GLY A 71 4.54 -4.72 16.41
C GLY A 71 3.73 -3.66 15.64
N MET A 72 3.29 -3.97 14.41
CA MET A 72 2.36 -3.12 13.66
C MET A 72 0.98 -3.11 14.31
N LEU A 73 0.46 -4.28 14.70
CA LEU A 73 -0.83 -4.39 15.41
C LEU A 73 -0.83 -3.65 16.74
N GLU A 74 0.27 -3.68 17.52
CA GLU A 74 0.39 -2.89 18.75
C GLU A 74 0.30 -1.37 18.50
N VAL A 75 0.90 -0.87 17.40
CA VAL A 75 0.78 0.54 17.01
C VAL A 75 -0.65 0.86 16.61
N ALA A 76 -1.27 0.01 15.79
CA ALA A 76 -2.65 0.17 15.34
C ALA A 76 -3.64 0.15 16.52
N GLY A 77 -3.51 -0.81 17.44
CA GLY A 77 -4.34 -0.91 18.65
C GLY A 77 -4.24 0.31 19.55
N ARG A 78 -3.04 0.83 19.77
CA ARG A 78 -2.88 2.10 20.53
C ARG A 78 -3.52 3.29 19.82
N LYS A 79 -3.39 3.37 18.48
CA LYS A 79 -3.95 4.45 17.67
C LYS A 79 -5.47 4.43 17.64
N LEU A 80 -6.07 3.26 17.64
CA LEU A 80 -7.51 3.04 17.45
C LEU A 80 -8.19 2.44 18.67
N ALA A 81 -7.61 2.62 19.88
CA ALA A 81 -8.08 2.05 21.13
C ALA A 81 -9.55 2.40 21.43
N GLU A 82 -9.97 3.64 21.20
CA GLU A 82 -11.36 4.09 21.39
C GLU A 82 -12.32 3.32 20.47
N ALA A 83 -11.98 3.16 19.19
CA ALA A 83 -12.79 2.41 18.24
C ALA A 83 -12.83 0.90 18.54
N GLU A 84 -11.77 0.36 19.12
CA GLU A 84 -11.72 -1.04 19.59
C GLU A 84 -12.60 -1.25 20.83
N GLU A 85 -12.56 -0.34 21.80
CA GLU A 85 -13.44 -0.35 22.98
C GLU A 85 -14.93 -0.23 22.60
N GLU A 86 -15.24 0.55 21.54
CA GLU A 86 -16.58 0.66 20.98
C GLU A 86 -17.01 -0.57 20.14
N GLY A 87 -16.13 -1.54 19.93
CA GLY A 87 -16.36 -2.72 19.11
C GLY A 87 -16.46 -2.43 17.60
N ARG A 88 -15.95 -1.29 17.14
CA ARG A 88 -15.98 -0.88 15.74
C ARG A 88 -14.77 -1.37 14.93
N ILE A 89 -13.72 -1.79 15.61
CA ILE A 89 -12.56 -2.45 15.00
C ILE A 89 -12.08 -3.59 15.90
N SER A 90 -11.54 -4.65 15.29
CA SER A 90 -10.80 -5.70 16.00
C SER A 90 -9.52 -6.02 15.23
N PHE A 91 -8.47 -6.42 15.95
CA PHE A 91 -7.16 -6.73 15.39
C PHE A 91 -6.84 -8.22 15.51
N HIS A 92 -6.28 -8.81 14.45
CA HIS A 92 -5.96 -10.23 14.38
C HIS A 92 -4.55 -10.44 13.82
N SER A 93 -3.74 -11.22 14.54
CA SER A 93 -2.45 -11.69 14.02
C SER A 93 -2.69 -12.92 13.15
N ALA A 94 -2.70 -12.75 11.82
CA ALA A 94 -2.96 -13.82 10.87
C ALA A 94 -2.32 -13.54 9.50
N ARG A 95 -2.21 -14.60 8.70
CA ARG A 95 -1.80 -14.51 7.29
C ARG A 95 -2.99 -14.08 6.43
N ILE A 96 -2.73 -13.29 5.39
CA ILE A 96 -3.77 -12.83 4.46
C ILE A 96 -4.20 -13.91 3.45
N ASP A 97 -3.45 -15.01 3.32
CA ASP A 97 -3.77 -16.18 2.50
C ASP A 97 -4.35 -17.35 3.32
N GLU A 98 -4.63 -17.13 4.63
CA GLU A 98 -5.25 -18.08 5.56
C GLU A 98 -5.92 -17.29 6.70
N LEU A 99 -7.11 -16.75 6.42
CA LEU A 99 -7.83 -15.84 7.30
C LEU A 99 -8.68 -16.61 8.34
N PRO A 100 -8.73 -16.18 9.61
CA PRO A 100 -9.46 -16.85 10.68
C PRO A 100 -10.96 -16.48 10.68
N PHE A 101 -11.57 -16.33 9.49
CA PHE A 101 -12.97 -15.93 9.35
C PHE A 101 -13.77 -16.93 8.54
N GLU A 102 -15.07 -16.99 8.79
CA GLU A 102 -16.02 -17.81 8.07
C GLU A 102 -16.21 -17.33 6.62
N ASP A 103 -16.72 -18.23 5.76
CA ASP A 103 -17.10 -17.89 4.39
C ASP A 103 -18.17 -16.79 4.38
N GLY A 104 -18.00 -15.78 3.54
CA GLY A 104 -18.96 -14.69 3.40
C GLY A 104 -19.13 -13.83 4.65
N ALA A 105 -18.10 -13.65 5.44
CA ALA A 105 -18.12 -12.81 6.64
C ALA A 105 -18.18 -11.30 6.31
N PHE A 106 -17.63 -10.88 5.16
CA PHE A 106 -17.38 -9.47 4.85
C PHE A 106 -18.22 -8.94 3.68
N ASP A 107 -18.60 -7.67 3.79
CA ASP A 107 -19.22 -6.90 2.71
C ASP A 107 -18.17 -6.25 1.80
N GLY A 108 -16.98 -6.02 2.33
CA GLY A 108 -15.83 -5.45 1.61
C GLY A 108 -14.49 -5.97 2.13
N VAL A 109 -13.50 -6.00 1.25
CA VAL A 109 -12.09 -6.25 1.57
C VAL A 109 -11.25 -5.14 0.96
N MET A 110 -10.33 -4.57 1.73
CA MET A 110 -9.26 -3.72 1.20
C MET A 110 -7.90 -4.32 1.51
N ILE A 111 -6.97 -4.14 0.57
CA ILE A 111 -5.56 -4.47 0.74
C ILE A 111 -4.73 -3.31 0.19
N ASN A 112 -3.86 -2.74 1.02
CA ASN A 112 -3.18 -1.49 0.70
C ASN A 112 -1.67 -1.63 0.83
N GLN A 113 -0.95 -1.62 -0.30
CA GLN A 113 0.52 -1.69 -0.37
C GLN A 113 1.13 -2.93 0.34
N VAL A 114 0.52 -4.10 0.17
CA VAL A 114 0.95 -5.36 0.84
C VAL A 114 1.46 -6.40 -0.14
N LEU A 115 0.85 -6.52 -1.33
CA LEU A 115 1.09 -7.65 -2.25
C LEU A 115 2.54 -7.82 -2.66
N HIS A 116 3.34 -6.76 -2.72
CA HIS A 116 4.76 -6.81 -3.08
C HIS A 116 5.66 -7.45 -1.99
N HIS A 117 5.09 -7.77 -0.83
CA HIS A 117 5.77 -8.54 0.22
C HIS A 117 5.58 -10.06 0.08
N LEU A 118 4.69 -10.49 -0.82
CA LEU A 118 4.48 -11.91 -1.07
C LEU A 118 5.73 -12.54 -1.73
N PRO A 119 6.05 -13.80 -1.41
CA PRO A 119 7.20 -14.50 -1.97
C PRO A 119 6.92 -15.03 -3.38
N ASP A 120 6.54 -14.15 -4.27
CA ASP A 120 6.16 -14.47 -5.66
C ASP A 120 7.11 -13.83 -6.67
N ASN A 121 7.14 -14.40 -7.86
CA ASN A 121 7.84 -13.85 -9.00
C ASN A 121 7.11 -14.12 -10.32
N ALA A 122 7.48 -13.37 -11.36
CA ALA A 122 6.85 -13.44 -12.65
C ALA A 122 6.99 -14.82 -13.35
N SER A 123 8.09 -15.54 -13.09
CA SER A 123 8.37 -16.84 -13.71
C SER A 123 7.46 -17.95 -13.19
N GLU A 124 6.92 -17.80 -11.98
CA GLU A 124 6.02 -18.76 -11.34
C GLU A 124 4.53 -18.41 -11.52
N GLY A 125 4.21 -17.27 -12.16
CA GLY A 125 2.84 -16.83 -12.41
C GLY A 125 2.08 -16.38 -11.16
N PHE A 126 2.80 -15.91 -10.13
CA PHE A 126 2.26 -15.32 -8.91
C PHE A 126 1.30 -16.22 -8.10
N PRO A 127 1.72 -17.44 -7.71
CA PRO A 127 0.85 -18.39 -7.00
C PRO A 127 0.41 -17.90 -5.60
N ALA A 128 1.22 -17.10 -4.89
CA ALA A 128 0.83 -16.56 -3.59
C ALA A 128 -0.24 -15.47 -3.74
N HIS A 129 -0.17 -14.63 -4.77
CA HIS A 129 -1.22 -13.66 -5.08
C HIS A 129 -2.56 -14.36 -5.37
N ARG A 130 -2.52 -15.48 -6.12
CA ARG A 130 -3.72 -16.28 -6.40
C ARG A 130 -4.34 -16.80 -5.11
N ARG A 131 -3.56 -17.40 -4.21
CA ARG A 131 -4.08 -17.90 -2.91
C ARG A 131 -4.72 -16.78 -2.10
N VAL A 132 -4.10 -15.60 -2.06
CA VAL A 132 -4.66 -14.43 -1.37
C VAL A 132 -6.02 -14.04 -1.96
N PHE A 133 -6.14 -13.96 -3.28
CA PHE A 133 -7.42 -13.57 -3.90
C PHE A 133 -8.48 -14.67 -3.79
N GLU A 134 -8.13 -15.94 -3.83
CA GLU A 134 -9.05 -17.05 -3.56
C GLU A 134 -9.56 -16.99 -2.12
N GLU A 135 -8.69 -16.65 -1.16
CA GLU A 135 -9.07 -16.46 0.24
C GLU A 135 -9.97 -15.23 0.43
N PHE A 136 -9.70 -14.12 -0.26
CA PHE A 136 -10.59 -12.97 -0.24
C PHE A 136 -11.96 -13.28 -0.87
N ALA A 137 -12.00 -14.08 -1.94
CA ALA A 137 -13.25 -14.54 -2.51
C ALA A 137 -14.03 -15.44 -1.54
N ARG A 138 -13.34 -16.26 -0.75
CA ARG A 138 -13.99 -17.09 0.28
C ARG A 138 -14.68 -16.25 1.35
N VAL A 139 -13.96 -15.27 1.92
CA VAL A 139 -14.47 -14.49 3.06
C VAL A 139 -15.41 -13.36 2.68
N LEU A 140 -15.44 -12.93 1.43
CA LEU A 140 -16.42 -11.95 0.94
C LEU A 140 -17.79 -12.58 0.71
N LYS A 141 -18.86 -11.85 0.98
CA LYS A 141 -20.21 -12.19 0.54
C LYS A 141 -20.33 -12.09 -0.99
N PRO A 142 -21.23 -12.86 -1.65
CA PRO A 142 -21.56 -12.63 -3.05
C PRO A 142 -21.96 -11.17 -3.30
N GLY A 143 -21.38 -10.53 -4.33
CA GLY A 143 -21.56 -9.10 -4.60
C GLY A 143 -20.74 -8.18 -3.70
N GLY A 144 -19.99 -8.71 -2.73
CA GLY A 144 -19.05 -7.94 -1.89
C GLY A 144 -17.90 -7.33 -2.71
N THR A 145 -17.31 -6.28 -2.22
CA THR A 145 -16.33 -5.47 -2.95
C THR A 145 -14.90 -5.72 -2.49
N LEU A 146 -13.96 -5.69 -3.45
CA LEU A 146 -12.52 -5.75 -3.19
C LEU A 146 -11.84 -4.52 -3.77
N THR A 147 -11.02 -3.85 -2.97
CA THR A 147 -10.07 -2.84 -3.44
C THR A 147 -8.63 -3.30 -3.20
N VAL A 148 -7.80 -3.15 -4.23
CA VAL A 148 -6.36 -3.49 -4.18
C VAL A 148 -5.57 -2.24 -4.50
N ASN A 149 -4.94 -1.65 -3.49
CA ASN A 149 -4.05 -0.50 -3.66
C ASN A 149 -2.61 -1.01 -3.87
N THR A 150 -2.06 -0.75 -5.03
CA THR A 150 -0.74 -1.19 -5.49
C THR A 150 -0.07 -0.11 -6.34
N CYS A 151 1.11 -0.39 -6.90
CA CYS A 151 1.76 0.47 -7.88
C CYS A 151 1.87 -0.25 -9.23
N SER A 152 1.59 0.47 -10.32
CA SER A 152 1.90 -0.04 -11.66
C SER A 152 3.40 0.04 -11.95
N GLN A 153 3.88 -0.75 -12.92
CA GLN A 153 5.28 -0.70 -13.36
C GLN A 153 5.69 0.71 -13.82
N GLN A 154 4.77 1.44 -14.48
CA GLN A 154 5.00 2.82 -14.93
C GLN A 154 5.11 3.79 -13.74
N GLN A 155 4.30 3.63 -12.71
CA GLN A 155 4.38 4.44 -11.48
C GLN A 155 5.68 4.20 -10.74
N LEU A 156 6.13 2.95 -10.60
CA LEU A 156 7.41 2.62 -9.97
C LEU A 156 8.61 3.16 -10.77
N GLN A 157 8.48 3.30 -12.08
CA GLN A 157 9.53 3.84 -12.93
C GLN A 157 9.59 5.38 -12.95
N HIS A 158 8.43 6.06 -12.84
CA HIS A 158 8.32 7.50 -13.11
C HIS A 158 7.49 8.28 -12.10
N GLY A 159 6.91 7.64 -11.09
CA GLY A 159 6.03 8.27 -10.10
C GLY A 159 6.74 8.73 -8.83
N TYR A 160 8.06 8.52 -8.72
CA TYR A 160 8.86 8.85 -7.55
C TYR A 160 10.16 9.52 -7.98
N TRP A 161 10.27 10.83 -7.80
CA TRP A 161 11.40 11.61 -8.29
C TRP A 161 12.76 11.16 -7.75
N TYR A 162 12.81 10.75 -6.47
CA TYR A 162 14.03 10.33 -5.81
C TYR A 162 14.53 8.94 -6.23
N TYR A 163 13.73 8.15 -6.94
CA TYR A 163 14.19 6.89 -7.53
C TYR A 163 15.30 7.11 -8.57
N ALA A 164 15.35 8.29 -9.16
CA ALA A 164 16.46 8.69 -10.04
C ALA A 164 17.81 8.87 -9.30
N LEU A 165 17.80 8.98 -7.97
CA LEU A 165 18.99 8.96 -7.13
C LEU A 165 19.40 7.53 -6.72
N ILE A 166 18.45 6.59 -6.67
CA ILE A 166 18.62 5.21 -6.19
C ILE A 166 18.07 4.20 -7.21
N PRO A 167 18.55 4.17 -8.45
CA PRO A 167 17.96 3.40 -9.54
C PRO A 167 18.03 1.88 -9.33
N GLN A 168 19.03 1.35 -8.61
CA GLN A 168 19.18 -0.09 -8.36
C GLN A 168 18.16 -0.57 -7.33
N ALA A 169 18.01 0.18 -6.23
CA ALA A 169 16.98 -0.11 -5.24
C ALA A 169 15.57 0.03 -5.82
N ALA A 170 15.33 1.07 -6.63
CA ALA A 170 14.05 1.27 -7.33
C ALA A 170 13.74 0.11 -8.29
N GLU A 171 14.72 -0.40 -9.02
CA GLU A 171 14.57 -1.58 -9.88
C GLU A 171 14.29 -2.85 -9.07
N THR A 172 15.02 -3.04 -7.97
CA THR A 172 14.81 -4.16 -7.04
C THR A 172 13.39 -4.15 -6.48
N LEU A 173 12.88 -2.98 -6.08
CA LEU A 173 11.50 -2.83 -5.62
C LEU A 173 10.51 -3.12 -6.75
N ARG A 174 10.71 -2.55 -7.92
CA ARG A 174 9.84 -2.71 -9.09
C ARG A 174 9.63 -4.18 -9.46
N ASN A 175 10.67 -5.00 -9.35
CA ASN A 175 10.62 -6.43 -9.64
C ASN A 175 9.80 -7.25 -8.63
N ARG A 176 9.46 -6.67 -7.46
CA ARG A 176 8.58 -7.30 -6.45
C ARG A 176 7.10 -7.05 -6.71
N PHE A 177 6.77 -6.02 -7.50
CA PHE A 177 5.39 -5.72 -7.82
C PHE A 177 4.91 -6.53 -9.02
N ALA A 178 3.85 -7.28 -8.83
CA ALA A 178 3.16 -7.92 -9.95
C ALA A 178 2.58 -6.84 -10.88
N PRO A 179 2.77 -6.95 -12.20
CA PRO A 179 2.14 -6.05 -13.15
C PRO A 179 0.61 -6.02 -12.98
N VAL A 180 0.00 -4.84 -13.13
CA VAL A 180 -1.45 -4.65 -12.94
C VAL A 180 -2.27 -5.59 -13.83
N GLU A 181 -1.79 -5.88 -15.04
CA GLU A 181 -2.42 -6.79 -15.98
C GLU A 181 -2.44 -8.23 -15.45
N ASN A 182 -1.37 -8.68 -14.80
CA ASN A 182 -1.31 -9.99 -14.14
C ASN A 182 -2.26 -10.03 -12.93
N LEU A 183 -2.27 -8.99 -12.08
CA LEU A 183 -3.21 -8.90 -10.96
C LEU A 183 -4.66 -8.98 -11.43
N THR A 184 -5.01 -8.28 -12.51
CA THR A 184 -6.35 -8.33 -13.10
C THR A 184 -6.74 -9.74 -13.56
N GLN A 185 -5.82 -10.44 -14.23
CA GLN A 185 -6.05 -11.84 -14.68
C GLN A 185 -6.20 -12.79 -13.49
N ILE A 186 -5.40 -12.62 -12.45
CA ILE A 186 -5.48 -13.46 -11.25
C ILE A 186 -6.80 -13.20 -10.52
N LEU A 187 -7.21 -11.94 -10.35
CA LEU A 187 -8.51 -11.57 -9.77
C LEU A 187 -9.66 -12.26 -10.49
N GLN A 188 -9.72 -12.16 -11.83
CA GLN A 188 -10.75 -12.80 -12.64
C GLN A 188 -10.72 -14.33 -12.51
N GLY A 189 -9.52 -14.93 -12.45
CA GLY A 189 -9.36 -16.37 -12.22
C GLY A 189 -9.67 -16.84 -10.81
N SER A 190 -9.88 -15.92 -9.85
CA SER A 190 -10.16 -16.20 -8.44
C SER A 190 -11.61 -15.88 -8.02
N GLY A 191 -12.54 -15.71 -8.98
CA GLY A 191 -13.96 -15.49 -8.72
C GLY A 191 -14.35 -14.02 -8.54
N PHE A 192 -13.62 -13.09 -9.17
CA PHE A 192 -13.95 -11.67 -9.16
C PHE A 192 -14.29 -11.14 -10.55
N ALA A 193 -15.35 -10.37 -10.65
CA ALA A 193 -15.58 -9.47 -11.76
C ALA A 193 -14.71 -8.21 -11.58
N TYR A 194 -13.75 -8.00 -12.49
CA TYR A 194 -12.92 -6.79 -12.50
C TYR A 194 -13.73 -5.60 -13.03
N ASN A 195 -13.85 -4.53 -12.23
CA ASN A 195 -14.70 -3.37 -12.52
C ASN A 195 -13.91 -2.16 -13.03
N GLY A 196 -12.60 -2.12 -12.82
CA GLY A 196 -11.77 -1.02 -13.27
C GLY A 196 -10.62 -0.67 -12.33
N ARG A 197 -9.91 0.41 -12.66
CA ARG A 197 -8.82 0.94 -11.84
C ARG A 197 -8.82 2.46 -11.82
N PHE A 198 -8.27 3.01 -10.75
CA PHE A 198 -8.12 4.43 -10.53
C PHE A 198 -6.67 4.76 -10.13
N ALA A 199 -6.18 5.93 -10.52
CA ALA A 199 -4.89 6.44 -10.07
C ALA A 199 -5.10 7.88 -9.57
N PRO A 200 -5.01 8.14 -8.24
CA PRO A 200 -5.01 9.51 -7.73
C PRO A 200 -3.72 10.21 -8.18
N THR A 201 -3.85 11.30 -8.93
CA THR A 201 -2.71 12.02 -9.52
C THR A 201 -2.28 13.23 -8.70
N ASP A 202 -3.13 13.69 -7.79
CA ASP A 202 -2.96 14.86 -6.94
C ASP A 202 -2.42 14.55 -5.54
N ALA A 203 -2.34 13.27 -5.17
CA ALA A 203 -1.88 12.82 -3.87
C ALA A 203 -0.52 12.11 -3.96
N THR A 204 0.25 12.19 -2.86
CA THR A 204 1.53 11.49 -2.69
C THR A 204 1.53 10.67 -1.42
N ILE A 205 2.14 9.47 -1.45
CA ILE A 205 2.19 8.56 -0.30
C ILE A 205 2.85 9.23 0.92
N GLN A 206 3.88 10.05 0.69
CA GLN A 206 4.63 10.73 1.74
C GLN A 206 4.10 12.14 2.05
N SER A 207 2.91 12.50 1.53
CA SER A 207 2.31 13.83 1.74
C SER A 207 3.28 14.99 1.39
N GLY A 208 3.23 16.06 2.16
CA GLY A 208 4.09 17.23 1.95
C GLY A 208 5.59 16.96 2.04
N SER A 209 6.01 15.91 2.75
CA SER A 209 7.43 15.55 2.82
C SER A 209 8.01 14.99 1.52
N TYR A 210 7.16 14.50 0.62
CA TYR A 210 7.56 14.05 -0.72
C TYR A 210 8.18 15.17 -1.56
N LEU A 211 7.68 16.41 -1.41
CA LEU A 211 8.13 17.57 -2.17
C LEU A 211 9.28 18.33 -1.50
N ASP A 212 9.96 17.75 -0.50
CA ASP A 212 11.16 18.29 0.08
C ASP A 212 12.39 17.84 -0.75
N PRO A 213 13.00 18.72 -1.57
CA PRO A 213 14.17 18.34 -2.38
C PRO A 213 15.39 17.93 -1.52
N HIS A 214 15.47 18.42 -0.26
CA HIS A 214 16.53 18.06 0.69
C HIS A 214 16.20 16.78 1.48
N GLY A 215 15.01 16.20 1.26
CA GLY A 215 14.59 14.96 1.93
C GLY A 215 15.65 13.85 1.87
N PRO A 216 16.19 13.49 0.70
CA PRO A 216 17.20 12.43 0.57
C PRO A 216 18.48 12.65 1.38
N LEU A 217 18.80 13.89 1.76
CA LEU A 217 19.95 14.21 2.61
C LEU A 217 19.70 13.92 4.10
N LYS A 218 18.44 13.75 4.51
CA LYS A 218 18.00 13.53 5.90
C LYS A 218 17.75 12.05 6.14
N LYS A 219 18.40 11.48 7.15
CA LYS A 219 18.20 10.04 7.49
C LYS A 219 16.77 9.74 7.86
N GLU A 220 16.15 10.57 8.70
CA GLU A 220 14.76 10.42 9.15
C GLU A 220 13.75 10.44 7.99
N TRP A 221 14.01 11.16 6.92
CA TRP A 221 13.19 11.17 5.71
C TRP A 221 13.33 9.84 4.94
N ARG A 222 14.57 9.35 4.80
CA ARG A 222 14.84 8.07 4.14
C ARG A 222 14.26 6.90 4.92
N ASP A 223 14.36 6.93 6.26
CA ASP A 223 13.78 5.90 7.14
C ASP A 223 12.24 5.80 7.03
N GLY A 224 11.58 6.82 6.49
CA GLY A 224 10.13 6.85 6.26
C GLY A 224 9.67 6.18 4.96
N ASP A 225 10.60 5.69 4.12
CA ASP A 225 10.27 4.99 2.87
C ASP A 225 11.07 3.70 2.73
N SER A 226 10.35 2.58 2.59
CA SER A 226 10.93 1.23 2.54
C SER A 226 11.88 1.00 1.35
N THR A 227 11.80 1.80 0.29
CA THR A 227 12.73 1.70 -0.84
C THR A 227 14.16 1.98 -0.41
N TRP A 228 14.36 2.91 0.52
CA TRP A 228 15.69 3.21 1.03
C TRP A 228 16.31 2.08 1.86
N SER A 229 15.51 1.14 2.37
CA SER A 229 16.05 -0.07 3.04
C SER A 229 16.65 -1.08 2.06
N LEU A 230 16.41 -0.91 0.76
CA LEU A 230 16.98 -1.74 -0.32
C LEU A 230 18.25 -1.15 -0.91
N VAL A 231 18.64 0.06 -0.48
CA VAL A 231 19.78 0.79 -1.03
C VAL A 231 21.07 0.24 -0.42
N GLU A 232 21.96 -0.28 -1.26
CA GLU A 232 23.28 -0.72 -0.85
C GLU A 232 24.19 0.50 -0.54
N GLU A 233 25.26 0.28 0.23
CA GLU A 233 26.09 1.36 0.79
C GLU A 233 26.71 2.26 -0.30
N ASP A 234 27.19 1.68 -1.38
CA ASP A 234 27.79 2.40 -2.52
C ASP A 234 26.76 3.24 -3.29
N GLU A 235 25.53 2.72 -3.47
CA GLU A 235 24.44 3.47 -4.07
C GLU A 235 24.00 4.61 -3.15
N LEU A 236 23.94 4.40 -1.83
CA LEU A 236 23.59 5.43 -0.85
C LEU A 236 24.63 6.57 -0.87
N GLU A 237 25.92 6.26 -0.85
CA GLU A 237 26.98 7.24 -0.93
C GLU A 237 26.90 8.06 -2.22
N SER A 238 26.67 7.40 -3.35
CA SER A 238 26.48 8.03 -4.66
C SER A 238 25.26 8.95 -4.68
N ALA A 239 24.12 8.50 -4.17
CA ALA A 239 22.88 9.27 -4.10
C ALA A 239 23.04 10.55 -3.24
N ILE A 240 23.65 10.41 -2.05
CA ILE A 240 23.89 11.53 -1.15
C ILE A 240 24.92 12.51 -1.75
N SER A 241 25.99 12.01 -2.39
CA SER A 241 26.99 12.84 -3.05
C SER A 241 26.35 13.66 -4.17
N LYS A 242 25.58 13.01 -5.05
CA LYS A 242 24.85 13.68 -6.14
C LYS A 242 23.87 14.73 -5.63
N ALA A 243 23.08 14.41 -4.60
CA ALA A 243 22.15 15.36 -4.03
C ALA A 243 22.84 16.58 -3.42
N ARG A 244 24.00 16.41 -2.74
CA ARG A 244 24.81 17.50 -2.19
C ARG A 244 25.44 18.38 -3.28
N GLU A 245 25.89 17.77 -4.37
CA GLU A 245 26.44 18.51 -5.51
C GLU A 245 25.37 19.40 -6.15
N LEU A 246 24.20 18.81 -6.45
CA LEU A 246 23.05 19.55 -6.97
C LEU A 246 22.60 20.68 -6.03
N ASP A 247 22.58 20.44 -4.72
CA ASP A 247 22.23 21.46 -3.72
C ASP A 247 23.22 22.62 -3.73
N LYS A 248 24.52 22.31 -3.75
CA LYS A 248 25.60 23.31 -3.83
C LYS A 248 25.52 24.18 -5.08
N GLU A 249 25.07 23.62 -6.19
CA GLU A 249 24.88 24.30 -7.47
C GLU A 249 23.53 25.05 -7.55
N GLY A 250 22.63 24.87 -6.55
CA GLY A 250 21.28 25.42 -6.53
C GLY A 250 20.28 24.71 -7.47
N GLY A 251 20.63 23.51 -7.98
CA GLY A 251 19.86 22.74 -8.96
C GLY A 251 19.00 21.61 -8.38
N LEU A 252 19.01 21.39 -7.05
CA LEU A 252 18.35 20.22 -6.45
C LEU A 252 16.82 20.26 -6.61
N ALA A 253 16.20 21.44 -6.49
CA ALA A 253 14.77 21.61 -6.71
C ALA A 253 14.38 21.36 -8.18
N ASP A 254 15.17 21.88 -9.12
CA ASP A 254 14.95 21.66 -10.55
C ASP A 254 15.10 20.17 -10.92
N TYR A 255 16.05 19.48 -10.28
CA TYR A 255 16.21 18.03 -10.43
C TYR A 255 14.96 17.27 -9.95
N MET A 256 14.44 17.62 -8.76
CA MET A 256 13.19 17.05 -8.25
C MET A 256 12.04 17.31 -9.23
N ASP A 257 11.81 18.55 -9.64
CA ASP A 257 10.71 18.92 -10.53
C ASP A 257 10.78 18.22 -11.89
N HIS A 258 11.98 18.05 -12.44
CA HIS A 258 12.20 17.32 -13.68
C HIS A 258 11.78 15.85 -13.56
N HIS A 259 12.21 15.17 -12.48
CA HIS A 259 11.91 13.76 -12.27
C HIS A 259 10.49 13.51 -11.72
N ASP A 260 9.84 14.53 -11.12
CA ASP A 260 8.45 14.46 -10.66
C ASP A 260 7.41 14.74 -11.77
N ALA A 261 7.81 15.29 -12.89
CA ALA A 261 6.88 15.77 -13.92
C ALA A 261 5.86 14.70 -14.35
N ARG A 262 6.29 13.45 -14.53
CA ARG A 262 5.41 12.35 -14.96
C ARG A 262 4.42 11.90 -13.90
N ARG A 263 4.76 12.03 -12.59
CA ARG A 263 3.84 11.67 -11.51
C ARG A 263 2.51 12.39 -11.62
N ARG A 264 2.51 13.65 -12.04
CA ARG A 264 1.30 14.47 -12.18
C ARG A 264 0.29 13.89 -13.17
N ASP A 265 0.74 13.07 -14.12
CA ASP A 265 -0.12 12.41 -15.11
C ASP A 265 -0.53 11.00 -14.67
N ILE A 266 0.34 10.28 -13.96
CA ILE A 266 0.17 8.84 -13.70
C ILE A 266 -0.13 8.51 -12.23
N GLY A 267 0.09 9.44 -11.31
CA GLY A 267 0.02 9.19 -9.85
C GLY A 267 1.16 8.32 -9.33
N GLN A 268 1.11 7.99 -8.04
CA GLN A 268 2.05 7.08 -7.38
C GLN A 268 1.47 5.69 -7.17
N VAL A 269 0.15 5.59 -7.05
CA VAL A 269 -0.55 4.33 -6.77
C VAL A 269 -1.66 4.07 -7.77
N THR A 270 -2.03 2.81 -7.88
CA THR A 270 -3.19 2.32 -8.64
C THR A 270 -4.10 1.54 -7.70
N ILE A 271 -5.37 1.87 -7.68
CA ILE A 271 -6.41 1.17 -6.93
C ILE A 271 -7.23 0.36 -7.90
N LEU A 272 -7.14 -0.96 -7.84
CA LEU A 272 -8.00 -1.88 -8.58
C LEU A 272 -9.30 -2.06 -7.80
N PHE A 273 -10.40 -2.16 -8.54
CA PHE A 273 -11.72 -2.42 -7.98
C PHE A 273 -12.34 -3.65 -8.63
N ALA A 274 -12.82 -4.57 -7.81
CA ALA A 274 -13.46 -5.80 -8.23
C ALA A 274 -14.66 -6.14 -7.32
N THR A 275 -15.54 -6.98 -7.81
CA THR A 275 -16.72 -7.47 -7.08
C THR A 275 -16.72 -8.99 -7.09
N ARG A 276 -16.99 -9.65 -5.96
CA ARG A 276 -17.12 -11.10 -5.90
C ARG A 276 -18.35 -11.56 -6.73
N GLU A 277 -18.14 -12.53 -7.61
CA GLU A 277 -19.18 -13.18 -8.41
C GLU A 277 -20.08 -14.09 -7.57
#